data_016b03cec9c8f894f0bd9469bebbd251
#
_entry.id   016b03cec9c8f894f0bd9469bebbd251
#
_cell.length_a   1.000
_cell.length_b   1.000
_cell.length_c   1.000
_cell.angle_alpha   90.00
_cell.angle_beta   90.00
_cell.angle_gamma   90.00
#
_symmetry.space_group_name_H-M   'P 1'
#
loop_
_entity.id
_entity.type
_entity.pdbx_description
1 polymer ?
#
loop_
_entity_poly.entity_id
_entity_poly.type
_entity_poly.pdbx_seq_one_letter_code
_entity_poly.pdbx_strand_id
1 'polypeptide(L)'
;MNEHEHEPIPGLPAHLPAGETILWQGAPSWRSLARRAFHVGQIGIYFGALLTWSVAAAHADGTSIAGAVISALRVLPLALAAVIILGVLAWLTARTTLYTITNRRVVIRFGIALPMTWNLPFSMVDAAGLKTYADQTGDVSLSLKQGQRISYLVLWPHVRPWHLAHAEPTLRGIPEAHAVAMILGRALAAAASQPIAAQIAVSSGTSQAGAPQQAATAAY
;
A
#
# COMPACT_ATOMS: atom_id res chain seq x y z
N MET A 1 1.57 17.07 -18.50
CA MET A 1 2.06 15.91 -19.30
C MET A 1 2.10 14.76 -18.33
N ASN A 2 1.25 13.75 -18.50
CA ASN A 2 1.19 12.60 -17.60
C ASN A 2 2.30 11.62 -18.04
N GLU A 3 3.35 11.46 -17.21
CA GLU A 3 4.42 10.47 -17.43
C GLU A 3 3.90 9.02 -17.52
N HIS A 4 2.60 8.82 -17.24
CA HIS A 4 1.95 7.51 -17.20
C HIS A 4 1.43 7.01 -18.56
N GLU A 5 1.48 7.82 -19.61
CA GLU A 5 1.02 7.41 -20.95
C GLU A 5 1.98 6.45 -21.66
N HIS A 6 3.17 6.22 -21.10
CA HIS A 6 4.19 5.33 -21.68
C HIS A 6 4.41 4.04 -20.88
N GLU A 7 3.62 3.80 -19.82
CA GLU A 7 3.73 2.51 -19.10
C GLU A 7 3.07 1.40 -19.93
N PRO A 8 3.83 0.37 -20.30
CA PRO A 8 3.30 -0.72 -21.13
C PRO A 8 2.21 -1.52 -20.44
N ILE A 9 2.21 -1.54 -19.10
CA ILE A 9 1.18 -2.14 -18.25
C ILE A 9 1.00 -1.22 -17.03
N PRO A 10 -0.21 -0.70 -16.75
CA PRO A 10 -0.44 0.17 -15.61
C PRO A 10 0.06 -0.46 -14.31
N GLY A 11 0.88 0.28 -13.55
CA GLY A 11 1.38 -0.19 -12.25
C GLY A 11 2.62 -1.07 -12.28
N LEU A 12 3.18 -1.37 -13.44
CA LEU A 12 4.44 -2.09 -13.58
C LEU A 12 5.51 -1.18 -14.20
N PRO A 13 6.75 -1.20 -13.69
CA PRO A 13 7.82 -0.33 -14.19
C PRO A 13 8.31 -0.72 -15.59
N ALA A 14 8.04 -1.94 -16.04
CA ALA A 14 8.46 -2.48 -17.32
C ALA A 14 7.54 -3.61 -17.78
N HIS A 15 7.70 -4.05 -19.03
CA HIS A 15 7.04 -5.26 -19.54
C HIS A 15 7.35 -6.46 -18.66
N LEU A 16 6.38 -7.35 -18.53
CA LEU A 16 6.56 -8.59 -17.79
C LEU A 16 7.62 -9.47 -18.49
N PRO A 17 8.56 -10.05 -17.73
CA PRO A 17 9.48 -11.04 -18.25
C PRO A 17 8.77 -12.26 -18.87
N ALA A 18 9.41 -12.96 -19.76
CA ALA A 18 8.85 -14.16 -20.38
C ALA A 18 8.41 -15.18 -19.32
N GLY A 19 7.15 -15.63 -19.44
CA GLY A 19 6.53 -16.57 -18.51
C GLY A 19 6.06 -15.94 -17.16
N GLU A 20 6.12 -14.62 -17.01
CA GLU A 20 5.47 -13.93 -15.90
C GLU A 20 4.06 -13.48 -16.32
N THR A 21 3.05 -13.79 -15.50
CA THR A 21 1.65 -13.45 -15.75
C THR A 21 1.04 -12.76 -14.55
N ILE A 22 0.16 -11.80 -14.79
CA ILE A 22 -0.62 -11.13 -13.74
C ILE A 22 -1.74 -12.07 -13.32
N LEU A 23 -1.80 -12.38 -12.01
CA LEU A 23 -2.86 -13.19 -11.42
C LEU A 23 -3.98 -12.32 -10.87
N TRP A 24 -3.63 -11.13 -10.34
CA TRP A 24 -4.58 -10.17 -9.82
C TRP A 24 -3.96 -8.77 -9.80
N GLN A 25 -4.80 -7.79 -10.04
CA GLN A 25 -4.44 -6.38 -9.89
C GLN A 25 -5.61 -5.60 -9.30
N GLY A 26 -5.34 -4.68 -8.37
CA GLY A 26 -6.39 -3.89 -7.75
C GLY A 26 -5.84 -2.76 -6.89
N ALA A 27 -6.74 -1.82 -6.57
CA ALA A 27 -6.47 -0.65 -5.74
C ALA A 27 -7.13 -0.80 -4.36
N PRO A 28 -6.61 -0.13 -3.32
CA PRO A 28 -7.25 -0.11 -2.02
C PRO A 28 -8.56 0.68 -2.02
N SER A 29 -9.50 0.30 -1.16
CA SER A 29 -10.69 1.10 -0.88
C SER A 29 -10.30 2.34 -0.08
N TRP A 30 -10.59 3.54 -0.61
CA TRP A 30 -10.28 4.79 0.07
C TRP A 30 -11.00 4.92 1.43
N ARG A 31 -12.23 4.40 1.53
CA ARG A 31 -13.01 4.39 2.80
C ARG A 31 -12.34 3.51 3.85
N SER A 32 -11.77 2.38 3.45
CA SER A 32 -11.02 1.50 4.33
C SER A 32 -9.73 2.17 4.81
N LEU A 33 -8.97 2.81 3.91
CA LEU A 33 -7.78 3.59 4.26
C LEU A 33 -8.10 4.76 5.19
N ALA A 34 -9.14 5.55 4.89
CA ALA A 34 -9.56 6.68 5.72
C ALA A 34 -9.85 6.24 7.16
N ARG A 35 -10.56 5.13 7.34
CA ARG A 35 -10.90 4.64 8.69
C ARG A 35 -9.72 4.01 9.43
N ARG A 36 -8.87 3.23 8.73
CA ARG A 36 -7.91 2.31 9.36
C ARG A 36 -6.46 2.71 9.23
N ALA A 37 -6.10 3.47 8.17
CA ALA A 37 -4.75 3.99 7.99
C ALA A 37 -4.63 5.42 8.50
N PHE A 38 -5.59 6.27 8.15
CA PHE A 38 -5.60 7.68 8.51
C PHE A 38 -6.43 8.00 9.76
N HIS A 39 -7.13 7.02 10.33
CA HIS A 39 -7.89 7.14 11.58
C HIS A 39 -8.90 8.31 11.60
N VAL A 40 -9.46 8.67 10.44
CA VAL A 40 -10.37 9.82 10.29
C VAL A 40 -11.54 9.78 11.28
N GLY A 41 -12.12 8.59 11.51
CA GLY A 41 -13.21 8.43 12.49
C GLY A 41 -12.77 8.72 13.93
N GLN A 42 -11.58 8.26 14.32
CA GLN A 42 -11.04 8.50 15.67
C GLN A 42 -10.71 9.98 15.90
N ILE A 43 -10.17 10.65 14.88
CA ILE A 43 -9.92 12.09 14.90
C ILE A 43 -11.25 12.86 15.02
N GLY A 44 -12.30 12.43 14.30
CA GLY A 44 -13.64 13.00 14.43
C GLY A 44 -14.21 12.86 15.85
N ILE A 45 -14.08 11.68 16.46
CA ILE A 45 -14.49 11.42 17.85
C ILE A 45 -13.70 12.30 18.81
N TYR A 46 -12.38 12.42 18.63
CA TYR A 46 -11.52 13.28 19.46
C TYR A 46 -11.98 14.75 19.44
N PHE A 47 -12.20 15.31 18.25
CA PHE A 47 -12.70 16.69 18.14
C PHE A 47 -14.12 16.83 18.67
N GLY A 48 -14.99 15.85 18.50
CA GLY A 48 -16.33 15.83 19.10
C GLY A 48 -16.27 15.89 20.62
N ALA A 49 -15.41 15.08 21.23
CA ALA A 49 -15.18 15.11 22.68
C ALA A 49 -14.61 16.45 23.14
N LEU A 50 -13.65 17.02 22.41
CA LEU A 50 -13.05 18.32 22.71
C LEU A 50 -14.08 19.45 22.65
N LEU A 51 -14.95 19.45 21.64
CA LEU A 51 -16.04 20.42 21.49
C LEU A 51 -17.03 20.31 22.67
N THR A 52 -17.45 19.09 23.01
CA THR A 52 -18.34 18.84 24.13
C THR A 52 -17.72 19.32 25.45
N TRP A 53 -16.44 18.99 25.66
CA TRP A 53 -15.70 19.44 26.85
C TRP A 53 -15.61 20.95 26.93
N SER A 54 -15.32 21.65 25.80
CA SER A 54 -15.19 23.10 25.78
C SER A 54 -16.51 23.80 26.12
N VAL A 55 -17.66 23.26 25.68
CA VAL A 55 -18.98 23.77 26.07
C VAL A 55 -19.22 23.58 27.58
N ALA A 56 -18.95 22.38 28.10
CA ALA A 56 -19.16 22.04 29.50
C ALA A 56 -18.29 22.91 30.42
N ALA A 57 -17.01 23.08 30.07
CA ALA A 57 -16.08 23.91 30.84
C ALA A 57 -16.50 25.41 30.88
N ALA A 58 -16.85 25.97 29.70
CA ALA A 58 -17.32 27.35 29.63
C ALA A 58 -18.63 27.57 30.41
N HIS A 59 -19.51 26.59 30.41
CA HIS A 59 -20.75 26.68 31.23
C HIS A 59 -20.47 26.58 32.73
N ALA A 60 -19.53 25.76 33.17
CA ALA A 60 -19.10 25.65 34.55
C ALA A 60 -18.47 26.96 35.05
N ASP A 61 -17.78 27.70 34.17
CA ASP A 61 -17.21 29.02 34.46
C ASP A 61 -18.24 30.17 34.48
N GLY A 62 -19.54 29.84 34.43
CA GLY A 62 -20.64 30.79 34.50
C GLY A 62 -21.01 31.45 33.17
N THR A 63 -20.46 31.01 32.06
CA THR A 63 -20.82 31.50 30.74
C THR A 63 -22.22 30.98 30.38
N SER A 64 -23.06 31.80 29.74
CA SER A 64 -24.34 31.34 29.20
C SER A 64 -24.15 30.20 28.20
N ILE A 65 -25.11 29.28 28.09
CA ILE A 65 -25.02 28.16 27.13
C ILE A 65 -24.75 28.65 25.70
N ALA A 66 -25.42 29.75 25.29
CA ALA A 66 -25.16 30.35 23.98
C ALA A 66 -23.72 30.81 23.80
N GLY A 67 -23.16 31.47 24.81
CA GLY A 67 -21.75 31.92 24.79
C GLY A 67 -20.77 30.73 24.78
N ALA A 68 -21.05 29.69 25.54
CA ALA A 68 -20.27 28.46 25.55
C ALA A 68 -20.24 27.79 24.18
N VAL A 69 -21.39 27.66 23.52
CA VAL A 69 -21.49 27.11 22.16
C VAL A 69 -20.74 27.97 21.16
N ILE A 70 -20.88 29.30 21.21
CA ILE A 70 -20.13 30.20 20.31
C ILE A 70 -18.63 30.04 20.51
N SER A 71 -18.15 29.89 21.74
CA SER A 71 -16.74 29.65 22.05
C SER A 71 -16.24 28.31 21.46
N ALA A 72 -17.03 27.24 21.59
CA ALA A 72 -16.72 25.94 21.03
C ALA A 72 -16.69 25.95 19.47
N LEU A 73 -17.58 26.74 18.83
CA LEU A 73 -17.59 26.88 17.38
C LEU A 73 -16.29 27.43 16.78
N ARG A 74 -15.44 28.09 17.58
CA ARG A 74 -14.10 28.53 17.13
C ARG A 74 -13.16 27.37 16.81
N VAL A 75 -13.36 26.21 17.45
CA VAL A 75 -12.56 25.01 17.21
C VAL A 75 -13.07 24.22 15.99
N LEU A 76 -14.34 24.44 15.61
CA LEU A 76 -14.99 23.69 14.53
C LEU A 76 -14.25 23.77 13.17
N PRO A 77 -13.77 24.95 12.70
CA PRO A 77 -13.03 25.02 11.43
C PRO A 77 -11.76 24.19 11.44
N LEU A 78 -11.04 24.15 12.56
CA LEU A 78 -9.83 23.32 12.71
C LEU A 78 -10.19 21.82 12.67
N ALA A 79 -11.24 21.42 13.36
CA ALA A 79 -11.73 20.05 13.35
C ALA A 79 -12.12 19.60 11.94
N LEU A 80 -12.89 20.43 11.22
CA LEU A 80 -13.30 20.16 9.85
C LEU A 80 -12.09 20.10 8.92
N ALA A 81 -11.16 21.04 9.02
CA ALA A 81 -9.94 21.04 8.23
C ALA A 81 -9.12 19.75 8.43
N ALA A 82 -8.94 19.30 9.67
CA ALA A 82 -8.22 18.08 9.97
C ALA A 82 -8.89 16.85 9.33
N VAL A 83 -10.21 16.70 9.49
CA VAL A 83 -10.97 15.57 8.91
C VAL A 83 -10.92 15.60 7.38
N ILE A 84 -11.09 16.79 6.78
CA ILE A 84 -11.07 16.96 5.32
C ILE A 84 -9.68 16.63 4.77
N ILE A 85 -8.60 17.16 5.36
CA ILE A 85 -7.22 16.91 4.91
C ILE A 85 -6.91 15.41 4.97
N LEU A 86 -7.21 14.74 6.08
CA LEU A 86 -6.97 13.31 6.22
C LEU A 86 -7.83 12.49 5.25
N GLY A 87 -9.08 12.89 5.03
CA GLY A 87 -9.96 12.28 4.05
C GLY A 87 -9.43 12.40 2.61
N VAL A 88 -8.97 13.59 2.24
CA VAL A 88 -8.35 13.85 0.93
C VAL A 88 -7.07 13.05 0.77
N LEU A 89 -6.20 13.00 1.79
CA LEU A 89 -4.98 12.19 1.75
C LEU A 89 -5.29 10.70 1.58
N ALA A 90 -6.29 10.18 2.28
CA ALA A 90 -6.73 8.80 2.13
C ALA A 90 -7.25 8.50 0.71
N TRP A 91 -8.01 9.43 0.15
CA TRP A 91 -8.54 9.31 -1.20
C TRP A 91 -7.44 9.39 -2.26
N LEU A 92 -6.52 10.34 -2.15
CA LEU A 92 -5.36 10.47 -3.03
C LEU A 92 -4.49 9.22 -2.97
N THR A 93 -4.17 8.74 -1.77
CA THR A 93 -3.40 7.50 -1.58
C THR A 93 -4.09 6.32 -2.26
N ALA A 94 -5.41 6.18 -2.13
CA ALA A 94 -6.14 5.10 -2.79
C ALA A 94 -6.08 5.19 -4.31
N ARG A 95 -6.15 6.40 -4.88
CA ARG A 95 -6.09 6.62 -6.33
C ARG A 95 -4.72 6.39 -6.94
N THR A 96 -3.67 6.63 -6.18
CA THR A 96 -2.28 6.49 -6.65
C THR A 96 -1.66 5.15 -6.32
N THR A 97 -2.38 4.30 -5.57
CA THR A 97 -1.89 2.97 -5.19
C THR A 97 -2.47 1.90 -6.09
N LEU A 98 -1.60 1.05 -6.59
CA LEU A 98 -1.96 -0.14 -7.36
C LEU A 98 -1.16 -1.33 -6.87
N TYR A 99 -1.86 -2.39 -6.50
CA TYR A 99 -1.28 -3.67 -6.11
C TYR A 99 -1.37 -4.64 -7.27
N THR A 100 -0.29 -5.32 -7.60
CA THR A 100 -0.24 -6.35 -8.64
C THR A 100 0.37 -7.62 -8.06
N ILE A 101 -0.33 -8.73 -8.19
CA ILE A 101 0.16 -10.06 -7.83
C ILE A 101 0.41 -10.81 -9.14
N THR A 102 1.64 -11.24 -9.34
CA THR A 102 2.02 -12.09 -10.48
C THR A 102 2.27 -13.52 -9.99
N ASN A 103 2.63 -14.41 -10.90
CA ASN A 103 3.06 -15.76 -10.56
C ASN A 103 4.47 -15.83 -9.95
N ARG A 104 5.21 -14.69 -9.80
CA ARG A 104 6.60 -14.64 -9.31
C ARG A 104 6.84 -13.64 -8.19
N ARG A 105 6.05 -12.55 -8.11
CA ARG A 105 6.27 -11.44 -7.21
C ARG A 105 4.97 -10.70 -6.87
N VAL A 106 5.02 -9.91 -5.81
CA VAL A 106 4.04 -8.86 -5.53
C VAL A 106 4.66 -7.52 -5.86
N VAL A 107 3.94 -6.67 -6.58
CA VAL A 107 4.34 -5.32 -6.90
C VAL A 107 3.38 -4.35 -6.22
N ILE A 108 3.93 -3.42 -5.45
CA ILE A 108 3.19 -2.36 -4.78
C ILE A 108 3.64 -1.03 -5.39
N ARG A 109 2.77 -0.41 -6.16
CA ARG A 109 2.97 0.95 -6.64
C ARG A 109 2.17 1.90 -5.79
N PHE A 110 2.78 2.94 -5.29
CA PHE A 110 2.17 3.97 -4.47
C PHE A 110 2.94 5.28 -4.56
N GLY A 111 2.37 6.34 -4.00
CA GLY A 111 2.98 7.67 -3.95
C GLY A 111 2.09 8.72 -4.58
N ILE A 112 1.80 9.80 -3.83
CA ILE A 112 0.93 10.90 -4.28
C ILE A 112 1.71 11.87 -5.17
N ALA A 113 2.88 12.31 -4.71
CA ALA A 113 3.72 13.27 -5.42
C ALA A 113 4.85 12.59 -6.19
N LEU A 114 5.46 11.56 -5.61
CA LEU A 114 6.54 10.78 -6.21
C LEU A 114 6.09 9.31 -6.29
N PRO A 115 5.76 8.81 -7.49
CA PRO A 115 5.39 7.42 -7.65
C PRO A 115 6.59 6.53 -7.35
N MET A 116 6.40 5.60 -6.43
CA MET A 116 7.37 4.56 -6.07
C MET A 116 6.79 3.19 -6.34
N THR A 117 7.65 2.28 -6.81
CA THR A 117 7.27 0.90 -7.06
C THR A 117 8.14 -0.04 -6.24
N TRP A 118 7.50 -0.83 -5.39
CA TRP A 118 8.15 -1.90 -4.62
C TRP A 118 7.91 -3.25 -5.26
N ASN A 119 9.02 -3.89 -5.59
CA ASN A 119 9.05 -5.23 -6.16
C ASN A 119 9.39 -6.23 -5.06
N LEU A 120 8.50 -7.16 -4.78
CA LEU A 120 8.65 -8.16 -3.73
C LEU A 120 8.61 -9.57 -4.33
N PRO A 121 9.76 -10.15 -4.73
CA PRO A 121 9.81 -11.52 -5.22
C PRO A 121 9.34 -12.51 -4.15
N PHE A 122 8.66 -13.58 -4.56
CA PHE A 122 8.20 -14.61 -3.62
C PHE A 122 9.33 -15.30 -2.87
N SER A 123 10.54 -15.31 -3.42
CA SER A 123 11.74 -15.80 -2.74
C SER A 123 12.06 -15.05 -1.43
N MET A 124 11.63 -13.78 -1.30
CA MET A 124 11.82 -12.95 -0.12
C MET A 124 10.67 -13.07 0.90
N VAL A 125 9.54 -13.64 0.49
CA VAL A 125 8.35 -13.80 1.34
C VAL A 125 8.45 -15.12 2.10
N ASP A 126 8.25 -15.05 3.42
CA ASP A 126 8.19 -16.21 4.30
C ASP A 126 6.75 -16.68 4.48
N ALA A 127 5.85 -15.75 4.80
CA ALA A 127 4.44 -16.04 5.02
C ALA A 127 3.54 -14.87 4.58
N ALA A 128 2.28 -15.18 4.30
CA ALA A 128 1.24 -14.18 4.08
C ALA A 128 0.17 -14.30 5.15
N GLY A 129 -0.18 -13.18 5.78
CA GLY A 129 -1.24 -13.07 6.78
C GLY A 129 -2.44 -12.31 6.22
N LEU A 130 -3.65 -12.78 6.52
CA LEU A 130 -4.90 -12.13 6.14
C LEU A 130 -5.62 -11.58 7.37
N LYS A 131 -6.04 -10.32 7.32
CA LYS A 131 -6.97 -9.72 8.26
C LYS A 131 -8.18 -9.20 7.50
N THR A 132 -9.33 -9.84 7.68
CA THR A 132 -10.61 -9.41 7.09
C THR A 132 -11.38 -8.50 8.03
N TYR A 133 -12.21 -7.65 7.45
CA TYR A 133 -13.08 -6.74 8.16
C TYR A 133 -14.55 -6.99 7.80
N ALA A 134 -15.46 -6.47 8.63
CA ALA A 134 -16.90 -6.67 8.45
C ALA A 134 -17.46 -6.12 7.11
N ASP A 135 -16.75 -5.14 6.51
CA ASP A 135 -17.09 -4.55 5.22
C ASP A 135 -16.49 -5.32 4.03
N GLN A 136 -16.06 -6.57 4.24
CA GLN A 136 -15.40 -7.46 3.27
C GLN A 136 -14.07 -6.92 2.71
N THR A 137 -13.64 -5.75 3.13
CA THR A 137 -12.27 -5.31 2.87
C THR A 137 -11.32 -6.01 3.82
N GLY A 138 -10.04 -6.03 3.50
CA GLY A 138 -9.04 -6.60 4.39
C GLY A 138 -7.64 -6.13 4.07
N ASP A 139 -6.73 -6.55 4.93
CA ASP A 139 -5.31 -6.31 4.79
C ASP A 139 -4.59 -7.65 4.62
N VAL A 140 -3.74 -7.75 3.60
CA VAL A 140 -2.88 -8.92 3.37
C VAL A 140 -1.44 -8.50 3.68
N SER A 141 -0.90 -8.97 4.80
CA SER A 141 0.48 -8.69 5.22
C SER A 141 1.43 -9.76 4.69
N LEU A 142 2.63 -9.34 4.31
CA LEU A 142 3.69 -10.20 3.80
C LEU A 142 4.85 -10.19 4.80
N SER A 143 5.04 -11.29 5.52
CA SER A 143 6.20 -11.47 6.38
C SER A 143 7.42 -11.79 5.54
N LEU A 144 8.51 -11.08 5.77
CA LEU A 144 9.75 -11.25 5.01
C LEU A 144 10.69 -12.22 5.70
N LYS A 145 11.47 -12.94 4.91
CA LYS A 145 12.55 -13.81 5.43
C LYS A 145 13.58 -13.00 6.20
N GLN A 146 14.25 -13.64 7.14
CA GLN A 146 15.30 -13.02 7.99
C GLN A 146 16.38 -12.36 7.12
N GLY A 147 16.84 -11.17 7.57
CA GLY A 147 17.87 -10.40 6.87
C GLY A 147 17.33 -9.34 5.91
N GLN A 148 16.06 -9.38 5.55
CA GLN A 148 15.42 -8.36 4.72
C GLN A 148 14.86 -7.23 5.60
N ARG A 149 15.36 -6.01 5.44
CA ARG A 149 14.89 -4.84 6.17
C ARG A 149 14.30 -3.82 5.22
N ILE A 150 13.07 -3.44 5.47
CA ILE A 150 12.38 -2.38 4.74
C ILE A 150 12.10 -1.26 5.73
N SER A 151 12.29 -0.01 5.30
CA SER A 151 11.96 1.14 6.14
C SER A 151 10.44 1.26 6.30
N TYR A 152 9.98 1.27 7.56
CA TYR A 152 8.57 1.47 7.89
C TYR A 152 8.01 2.78 7.32
N LEU A 153 8.79 3.88 7.44
CA LEU A 153 8.36 5.20 7.00
C LEU A 153 8.21 5.30 5.48
N VAL A 154 9.10 4.64 4.74
CA VAL A 154 9.05 4.66 3.27
C VAL A 154 7.83 3.90 2.75
N LEU A 155 7.45 2.81 3.42
CA LEU A 155 6.34 1.98 2.98
C LEU A 155 4.98 2.47 3.51
N TRP A 156 4.97 3.40 4.48
CA TRP A 156 3.73 3.92 5.04
C TRP A 156 2.86 4.58 3.95
N PRO A 157 1.54 4.34 3.88
CA PRO A 157 0.69 3.57 4.81
C PRO A 157 0.56 2.07 4.49
N HIS A 158 1.33 1.52 3.54
CA HIS A 158 1.27 0.14 3.03
C HIS A 158 2.14 -0.84 3.85
N VAL A 159 2.12 -0.68 5.16
CA VAL A 159 2.88 -1.48 6.11
C VAL A 159 1.99 -1.91 7.27
N ARG A 160 2.29 -3.06 7.88
CA ARG A 160 1.57 -3.54 9.05
C ARG A 160 1.78 -2.60 10.23
N PRO A 161 0.70 -2.08 10.86
CA PRO A 161 0.81 -1.16 11.98
C PRO A 161 1.59 -1.77 13.16
N TRP A 162 2.37 -0.93 13.86
CA TRP A 162 3.10 -1.27 15.09
C TRP A 162 4.24 -2.30 14.94
N HIS A 163 4.64 -2.67 13.72
CA HIS A 163 5.76 -3.55 13.42
C HIS A 163 6.98 -2.76 12.95
N LEU A 164 7.47 -1.85 13.80
CA LEU A 164 8.55 -0.91 13.44
C LEU A 164 9.91 -1.59 13.24
N ALA A 165 10.20 -2.63 14.04
CA ALA A 165 11.46 -3.35 13.96
C ALA A 165 11.58 -4.26 12.74
N HIS A 166 10.46 -4.85 12.32
CA HIS A 166 10.35 -5.73 11.16
C HIS A 166 9.14 -5.28 10.34
N ALA A 167 9.35 -4.27 9.49
CA ALA A 167 8.28 -3.74 8.67
C ALA A 167 7.79 -4.82 7.69
N GLU A 168 6.51 -5.17 7.80
CA GLU A 168 5.83 -6.13 6.92
C GLU A 168 5.05 -5.36 5.85
N PRO A 169 5.45 -5.44 4.57
CA PRO A 169 4.66 -4.89 3.48
C PRO A 169 3.24 -5.44 3.54
N THR A 170 2.27 -4.57 3.40
CA THR A 170 0.87 -4.95 3.57
C THR A 170 0.03 -4.32 2.47
N LEU A 171 -0.68 -5.15 1.74
CA LEU A 171 -1.72 -4.72 0.82
C LEU A 171 -2.94 -4.34 1.65
N ARG A 172 -3.17 -3.04 1.85
CA ARG A 172 -4.18 -2.54 2.79
C ARG A 172 -5.48 -2.18 2.09
N GLY A 173 -6.58 -2.45 2.82
CA GLY A 173 -7.90 -2.05 2.39
C GLY A 173 -8.36 -2.66 1.08
N ILE A 174 -7.92 -3.87 0.76
CA ILE A 174 -8.28 -4.55 -0.48
C ILE A 174 -9.75 -4.96 -0.41
N PRO A 175 -10.55 -4.66 -1.46
CA PRO A 175 -11.86 -5.30 -1.63
C PRO A 175 -11.70 -6.82 -1.80
N GLU A 176 -12.66 -7.59 -1.27
CA GLU A 176 -12.65 -9.06 -1.39
C GLU A 176 -11.31 -9.70 -0.95
N ALA A 177 -10.74 -9.21 0.14
CA ALA A 177 -9.40 -9.58 0.58
C ALA A 177 -9.19 -11.10 0.75
N HIS A 178 -10.24 -11.85 1.05
CA HIS A 178 -10.19 -13.30 1.15
C HIS A 178 -9.86 -13.96 -0.20
N ALA A 179 -10.54 -13.53 -1.29
CA ALA A 179 -10.28 -14.04 -2.63
C ALA A 179 -8.84 -13.72 -3.07
N VAL A 180 -8.39 -12.49 -2.81
CA VAL A 180 -7.02 -12.07 -3.13
C VAL A 180 -5.97 -12.84 -2.34
N ALA A 181 -6.21 -13.09 -1.05
CA ALA A 181 -5.32 -13.90 -0.21
C ALA A 181 -5.23 -15.36 -0.70
N MET A 182 -6.33 -15.93 -1.19
CA MET A 182 -6.33 -17.26 -1.78
C MET A 182 -5.52 -17.32 -3.09
N ILE A 183 -5.62 -16.30 -3.95
CA ILE A 183 -4.79 -16.18 -5.16
C ILE A 183 -3.32 -16.11 -4.78
N LEU A 184 -2.97 -15.23 -3.85
CA LEU A 184 -1.60 -15.06 -3.38
C LEU A 184 -1.05 -16.36 -2.74
N GLY A 185 -1.84 -17.01 -1.89
CA GLY A 185 -1.44 -18.25 -1.24
C GLY A 185 -1.13 -19.37 -2.24
N ARG A 186 -1.96 -19.52 -3.29
CA ARG A 186 -1.72 -20.49 -4.38
C ARG A 186 -0.45 -20.12 -5.16
N ALA A 187 -0.22 -18.84 -5.44
CA ALA A 187 0.96 -18.37 -6.15
C ALA A 187 2.24 -18.62 -5.35
N LEU A 188 2.23 -18.36 -4.03
CA LEU A 188 3.33 -18.64 -3.13
C LEU A 188 3.62 -20.15 -3.04
N ALA A 189 2.59 -20.98 -2.92
CA ALA A 189 2.73 -22.44 -2.89
C ALA A 189 3.31 -22.98 -4.20
N ALA A 190 2.82 -22.49 -5.35
CA ALA A 190 3.36 -22.86 -6.66
C ALA A 190 4.82 -22.44 -6.83
N ALA A 191 5.19 -21.24 -6.36
CA ALA A 191 6.58 -20.78 -6.40
C ALA A 191 7.50 -21.61 -5.48
N ALA A 192 7.01 -22.03 -4.32
CA ALA A 192 7.77 -22.87 -3.38
C ALA A 192 7.98 -24.31 -3.92
N SER A 193 7.08 -24.82 -4.74
CA SER A 193 7.18 -26.15 -5.33
C SER A 193 8.05 -26.20 -6.59
N GLN A 194 8.48 -25.06 -7.15
CA GLN A 194 9.38 -25.03 -8.31
C GLN A 194 10.80 -25.42 -7.88
N PRO A 195 11.47 -26.38 -8.53
CA PRO A 195 12.84 -26.74 -8.21
C PRO A 195 13.79 -25.55 -8.46
N ILE A 196 14.75 -25.36 -7.56
CA ILE A 196 15.74 -24.25 -7.58
C ILE A 196 16.49 -24.18 -8.93
N ALA A 197 16.71 -25.30 -9.58
CA ALA A 197 17.33 -25.39 -10.91
C ALA A 197 16.56 -24.61 -11.99
N ALA A 198 15.23 -24.60 -11.94
CA ALA A 198 14.40 -23.85 -12.90
C ALA A 198 14.49 -22.32 -12.66
N GLN A 199 14.68 -21.90 -11.42
CA GLN A 199 14.85 -20.49 -11.06
C GLN A 199 16.22 -19.95 -11.52
N ILE A 200 17.28 -20.76 -11.43
CA ILE A 200 18.63 -20.41 -11.90
C ILE A 200 18.67 -20.31 -13.43
N ALA A 201 18.02 -21.22 -14.13
CA ALA A 201 17.99 -21.22 -15.60
C ALA A 201 17.29 -19.96 -16.17
N VAL A 202 16.25 -19.45 -15.50
CA VAL A 202 15.55 -18.24 -15.92
C VAL A 202 16.39 -16.98 -15.65
N SER A 203 17.14 -16.95 -14.57
CA SER A 203 18.02 -15.80 -14.23
C SER A 203 19.27 -15.73 -15.12
N SER A 204 19.80 -16.86 -15.58
CA SER A 204 20.95 -16.93 -16.49
C SER A 204 20.59 -16.66 -17.96
N GLY A 205 19.35 -16.97 -18.37
CA GLY A 205 18.88 -16.70 -19.74
C GLY A 205 18.74 -15.21 -20.08
N THR A 206 18.59 -14.34 -19.09
CA THR A 206 18.46 -12.89 -19.31
C THR A 206 19.80 -12.20 -19.48
N SER A 207 20.92 -12.83 -19.09
CA SER A 207 22.26 -12.22 -19.15
C SER A 207 22.99 -12.45 -20.50
N GLN A 208 22.50 -13.35 -21.37
CA GLN A 208 23.18 -13.66 -22.64
C GLN A 208 22.63 -12.95 -23.88
N ALA A 209 21.56 -12.17 -23.76
CA ALA A 209 20.94 -11.47 -24.89
C ALA A 209 21.59 -10.08 -25.22
N GLY A 210 22.72 -9.74 -24.60
CA GLY A 210 23.35 -8.41 -24.72
C GLY A 210 24.81 -8.37 -25.18
N ALA A 211 25.35 -9.41 -25.82
CA ALA A 211 26.69 -9.31 -26.40
C ALA A 211 26.60 -8.79 -27.85
N PRO A 212 27.20 -7.61 -28.17
CA PRO A 212 27.27 -7.17 -29.54
C PRO A 212 28.27 -8.05 -30.31
N GLN A 213 27.82 -8.68 -31.39
CA GLN A 213 28.67 -9.28 -32.38
C GLN A 213 29.58 -8.17 -32.98
N GLN A 214 30.81 -8.12 -32.54
CA GLN A 214 31.86 -7.39 -33.27
C GLN A 214 32.11 -8.15 -34.56
N ALA A 215 31.65 -7.59 -35.66
CA ALA A 215 32.00 -8.03 -37.01
C ALA A 215 33.48 -7.78 -37.22
N ALA A 216 34.22 -8.86 -37.36
CA ALA A 216 35.58 -8.82 -37.92
C ALA A 216 35.46 -8.42 -39.38
N THR A 217 36.04 -7.28 -39.76
CA THR A 217 36.39 -7.02 -41.15
C THR A 217 37.93 -6.90 -41.18
N ALA A 218 38.54 -7.97 -41.66
CA ALA A 218 39.92 -8.01 -42.00
C ALA A 218 40.14 -7.55 -43.47
N ALA A 219 41.18 -6.82 -43.68
CA ALA A 219 42.04 -6.74 -44.84
C ALA A 219 41.44 -6.32 -46.21
N TYR A 220 41.81 -5.23 -46.71
CA TYR A 220 42.84 -5.01 -47.80
C TYR A 220 43.18 -3.54 -47.81
#